data_dc95e99f76368ec355cc7d5fd0ce01d6
#
_entry.id   dc95e99f76368ec355cc7d5fd0ce01d6
#
_cell.length_a   1.000
_cell.length_b   1.000
_cell.length_c   1.000
_cell.angle_alpha   90.00
_cell.angle_beta   90.00
_cell.angle_gamma   90.00
#
_symmetry.space_group_name_H-M   'P 1'
#
loop_
_entity.id
_entity.type
_entity.pdbx_description
1 polymer ?
#
loop_
_entity_poly.entity_id
_entity_poly.type
_entity_poly.pdbx_seq_one_letter_code
_entity_poly.pdbx_strand_id
1 'polypeptide(L)'
;MKEVLLQKIHDKSIIAGVVGLGYVGLPLAVEKAKAGFRTIGFDVQKEKVDMVNAGHNYIGDVVDRDLVTLVEDGMLTATTDFGFIRDVDFVAICVPTPLDAHQQPDISYVESSARSIAEYLHPGMMVVLESTTYPGTTEELIKPILESSGLKCGEDFYLGFSPERVDPGNLIYKTKNTPKVVGGLGEDASEVISAMYEAVLQGEVFRASSPAVAEMTKILENTYRNINIGLINELAILCHKMGIDLWEVIEAAKTKPFGFTPFYPGPGLGGHCIPLDPYYLSWKAREYGFHTSMIESSMMINDRMPEYCVERIGDMLNSRFAKALNGAKVLVLGVAYKQDIDDYRESPAIRVIEELKKEGAIVSYYDPFISRYRHKGAWYEGEEKLTAELLESSDIVVVTTAHTTVDYDFVQKHSKAVFDTKNAMKAVAKRDNIEVL
;
A
#
# COMPACT_ATOMS: atom_id res chain seq x y z
N MET A 1 -9.69 13.00 -33.33
CA MET A 1 -9.10 12.01 -32.42
C MET A 1 -10.11 11.51 -31.38
N LYS A 2 -10.72 12.38 -30.60
CA LYS A 2 -11.70 12.07 -29.53
C LYS A 2 -12.82 11.13 -29.96
N GLU A 3 -13.62 11.47 -30.96
CA GLU A 3 -14.77 10.68 -31.43
C GLU A 3 -14.36 9.26 -31.85
N VAL A 4 -13.19 9.14 -32.48
CA VAL A 4 -12.65 7.82 -32.88
C VAL A 4 -12.33 6.94 -31.68
N LEU A 5 -11.73 7.51 -30.63
CA LEU A 5 -11.41 6.77 -29.41
C LEU A 5 -12.69 6.41 -28.64
N LEU A 6 -13.65 7.31 -28.51
CA LEU A 6 -14.94 7.02 -27.89
C LEU A 6 -15.67 5.88 -28.63
N GLN A 7 -15.64 5.88 -29.97
CA GLN A 7 -16.21 4.80 -30.76
C GLN A 7 -15.46 3.47 -30.52
N LYS A 8 -14.12 3.48 -30.51
CA LYS A 8 -13.32 2.29 -30.21
C LYS A 8 -13.58 1.73 -28.81
N ILE A 9 -13.81 2.60 -27.81
CA ILE A 9 -14.18 2.20 -26.46
C ILE A 9 -15.55 1.51 -26.47
N HIS A 10 -16.52 2.12 -27.15
CA HIS A 10 -17.87 1.56 -27.28
C HIS A 10 -17.85 0.18 -27.95
N ASP A 11 -17.12 0.03 -29.05
CA ASP A 11 -17.05 -1.20 -29.84
C ASP A 11 -16.08 -2.24 -29.26
N LYS A 12 -15.43 -1.93 -28.13
CA LYS A 12 -14.41 -2.77 -27.49
C LYS A 12 -13.20 -3.10 -28.38
N SER A 13 -12.91 -2.24 -29.36
CA SER A 13 -11.77 -2.39 -30.29
C SER A 13 -10.49 -1.71 -29.80
N ILE A 14 -10.50 -1.03 -28.66
CA ILE A 14 -9.30 -0.55 -27.95
C ILE A 14 -8.42 -1.73 -27.58
N ILE A 15 -7.13 -1.64 -27.89
CA ILE A 15 -6.11 -2.51 -27.31
C ILE A 15 -5.51 -1.76 -26.10
N ALA A 16 -5.64 -2.36 -24.93
CA ALA A 16 -5.15 -1.76 -23.69
C ALA A 16 -3.76 -2.28 -23.33
N GLY A 17 -2.87 -1.39 -22.91
CA GLY A 17 -1.56 -1.69 -22.35
C GLY A 17 -1.51 -1.39 -20.86
N VAL A 18 -0.79 -2.21 -20.10
CA VAL A 18 -0.50 -1.96 -18.68
C VAL A 18 0.98 -2.18 -18.44
N VAL A 19 1.70 -1.13 -18.06
CA VAL A 19 3.13 -1.17 -17.75
C VAL A 19 3.34 -1.35 -16.26
N GLY A 20 4.00 -2.44 -15.87
CA GLY A 20 4.17 -2.87 -14.49
C GLY A 20 3.06 -3.84 -14.06
N LEU A 21 3.38 -5.13 -13.94
CA LEU A 21 2.43 -6.20 -13.57
C LEU A 21 2.55 -6.54 -12.07
N GLY A 22 2.59 -5.50 -11.22
CA GLY A 22 2.55 -5.62 -9.76
C GLY A 22 1.13 -5.65 -9.20
N TYR A 23 1.01 -5.31 -7.91
CA TYR A 23 -0.26 -5.31 -7.14
C TYR A 23 -1.34 -4.37 -7.69
N VAL A 24 -0.96 -3.36 -8.47
CA VAL A 24 -1.88 -2.43 -9.14
C VAL A 24 -2.12 -2.90 -10.58
N GLY A 25 -1.05 -3.14 -11.33
CA GLY A 25 -1.16 -3.32 -12.78
C GLY A 25 -1.78 -4.66 -13.19
N LEU A 26 -1.44 -5.77 -12.53
CA LEU A 26 -2.02 -7.06 -12.89
C LEU A 26 -3.54 -7.12 -12.65
N PRO A 27 -4.08 -6.70 -11.48
CA PRO A 27 -5.54 -6.61 -11.29
C PRO A 27 -6.21 -5.69 -12.32
N LEU A 28 -5.62 -4.55 -12.63
CA LEU A 28 -6.15 -3.64 -13.64
C LEU A 28 -6.17 -4.26 -15.06
N ALA A 29 -5.10 -4.97 -15.43
CA ALA A 29 -5.03 -5.67 -16.71
C ALA A 29 -6.10 -6.76 -16.82
N VAL A 30 -6.31 -7.51 -15.75
CA VAL A 30 -7.35 -8.53 -15.66
C VAL A 30 -8.75 -7.90 -15.78
N GLU A 31 -9.04 -6.80 -15.08
CA GLU A 31 -10.36 -6.16 -15.18
C GLU A 31 -10.61 -5.56 -16.57
N LYS A 32 -9.58 -5.00 -17.24
CA LYS A 32 -9.70 -4.54 -18.64
C LYS A 32 -10.01 -5.70 -19.59
N ALA A 33 -9.30 -6.82 -19.46
CA ALA A 33 -9.53 -8.01 -20.27
C ALA A 33 -10.92 -8.61 -20.01
N LYS A 34 -11.38 -8.68 -18.76
CA LYS A 34 -12.74 -9.12 -18.39
C LYS A 34 -13.83 -8.22 -18.97
N ALA A 35 -13.56 -6.93 -19.09
CA ALA A 35 -14.47 -5.98 -19.70
C ALA A 35 -14.54 -6.13 -21.23
N GLY A 36 -13.76 -7.02 -21.85
CA GLY A 36 -13.75 -7.32 -23.27
C GLY A 36 -12.71 -6.53 -24.08
N PHE A 37 -11.75 -5.86 -23.44
CA PHE A 37 -10.64 -5.20 -24.11
C PHE A 37 -9.44 -6.15 -24.19
N ARG A 38 -8.92 -6.39 -25.40
CA ARG A 38 -7.64 -7.10 -25.55
C ARG A 38 -6.57 -6.30 -24.80
N THR A 39 -5.87 -6.98 -23.90
CA THR A 39 -4.93 -6.33 -22.97
C THR A 39 -3.54 -6.92 -23.09
N ILE A 40 -2.52 -6.08 -23.16
CA ILE A 40 -1.10 -6.45 -23.17
C ILE A 40 -0.47 -5.89 -21.89
N GLY A 41 0.05 -6.80 -21.06
CA GLY A 41 0.84 -6.44 -19.90
C GLY A 41 2.33 -6.30 -20.26
N PHE A 42 2.98 -5.24 -19.79
CA PHE A 42 4.41 -5.00 -19.98
C PHE A 42 5.11 -5.04 -18.63
N ASP A 43 6.13 -5.87 -18.47
CA ASP A 43 6.98 -5.89 -17.27
C ASP A 43 8.41 -6.22 -17.65
N VAL A 44 9.37 -5.58 -17.00
CA VAL A 44 10.81 -5.85 -17.23
C VAL A 44 11.27 -7.17 -16.61
N GLN A 45 10.49 -7.74 -15.69
CA GLN A 45 10.77 -8.99 -15.02
C GLN A 45 10.20 -10.16 -15.84
N LYS A 46 11.07 -10.84 -16.54
CA LYS A 46 10.68 -11.99 -17.39
C LYS A 46 9.91 -13.07 -16.62
N GLU A 47 10.26 -13.30 -15.37
CA GLU A 47 9.57 -14.29 -14.52
C GLU A 47 8.07 -13.96 -14.34
N LYS A 48 7.72 -12.69 -14.11
CA LYS A 48 6.32 -12.27 -14.00
C LYS A 48 5.58 -12.44 -15.33
N VAL A 49 6.24 -12.05 -16.43
CA VAL A 49 5.69 -12.23 -17.78
C VAL A 49 5.40 -13.70 -18.07
N ASP A 50 6.35 -14.57 -17.76
CA ASP A 50 6.21 -16.03 -17.96
C ASP A 50 5.07 -16.59 -17.07
N MET A 51 4.96 -16.14 -15.81
CA MET A 51 3.88 -16.55 -14.91
C MET A 51 2.51 -16.13 -15.45
N VAL A 52 2.34 -14.87 -15.86
CA VAL A 52 1.07 -14.39 -16.43
C VAL A 52 0.69 -15.19 -17.66
N ASN A 53 1.60 -15.38 -18.61
CA ASN A 53 1.35 -16.12 -19.84
C ASN A 53 1.06 -17.62 -19.60
N ALA A 54 1.53 -18.16 -18.48
CA ALA A 54 1.21 -19.53 -18.04
C ALA A 54 -0.10 -19.62 -17.22
N GLY A 55 -0.79 -18.50 -16.99
CA GLY A 55 -1.98 -18.44 -16.13
C GLY A 55 -1.65 -18.61 -14.64
N HIS A 56 -0.39 -18.44 -14.24
CA HIS A 56 0.02 -18.56 -12.84
C HIS A 56 -0.10 -17.21 -12.13
N ASN A 57 -1.00 -17.15 -11.16
CA ASN A 57 -1.23 -15.96 -10.34
C ASN A 57 -0.19 -15.85 -9.22
N TYR A 58 0.20 -14.59 -8.93
CA TYR A 58 1.08 -14.22 -7.80
C TYR A 58 0.56 -13.01 -7.02
N ILE A 59 -0.70 -12.58 -7.29
CA ILE A 59 -1.35 -11.43 -6.65
C ILE A 59 -2.65 -11.90 -6.00
N GLY A 60 -2.76 -11.83 -4.68
CA GLY A 60 -3.92 -12.31 -3.93
C GLY A 60 -5.27 -11.69 -4.31
N ASP A 61 -5.27 -10.48 -4.88
CA ASP A 61 -6.48 -9.78 -5.33
C ASP A 61 -6.97 -10.23 -6.73
N VAL A 62 -6.20 -11.06 -7.44
CA VAL A 62 -6.58 -11.66 -8.73
C VAL A 62 -7.12 -13.06 -8.50
N VAL A 63 -8.18 -13.42 -9.18
CA VAL A 63 -8.76 -14.77 -9.13
C VAL A 63 -8.05 -15.65 -10.15
N ASP A 64 -7.45 -16.76 -9.70
CA ASP A 64 -6.68 -17.69 -10.54
C ASP A 64 -7.42 -18.12 -11.79
N ARG A 65 -8.67 -18.52 -11.64
CA ARG A 65 -9.51 -18.97 -12.76
C ARG A 65 -9.71 -17.88 -13.81
N ASP A 66 -9.89 -16.64 -13.38
CA ASP A 66 -10.08 -15.50 -14.29
C ASP A 66 -8.81 -15.30 -15.13
N LEU A 67 -7.64 -15.32 -14.49
CA LEU A 67 -6.35 -15.18 -15.18
C LEU A 67 -6.14 -16.28 -16.23
N VAL A 68 -6.34 -17.55 -15.84
CA VAL A 68 -6.22 -18.69 -16.76
C VAL A 68 -7.12 -18.51 -17.97
N THR A 69 -8.41 -18.25 -17.75
CA THR A 69 -9.39 -18.10 -18.83
C THR A 69 -9.01 -16.97 -19.80
N LEU A 70 -8.61 -15.80 -19.28
CA LEU A 70 -8.26 -14.65 -20.10
C LEU A 70 -7.01 -14.85 -20.94
N VAL A 71 -6.05 -15.62 -20.43
CA VAL A 71 -4.84 -15.98 -21.17
C VAL A 71 -5.15 -17.03 -22.27
N GLU A 72 -5.92 -18.08 -21.95
CA GLU A 72 -6.35 -19.09 -22.91
C GLU A 72 -7.20 -18.51 -24.06
N ASP A 73 -8.07 -17.54 -23.75
CA ASP A 73 -8.90 -16.84 -24.74
C ASP A 73 -8.12 -15.80 -25.56
N GLY A 74 -6.83 -15.55 -25.23
CA GLY A 74 -5.98 -14.55 -25.87
C GLY A 74 -6.39 -13.10 -25.58
N MET A 75 -7.22 -12.88 -24.54
CA MET A 75 -7.65 -11.56 -24.10
C MET A 75 -6.61 -10.85 -23.24
N LEU A 76 -5.75 -11.60 -22.56
CA LEU A 76 -4.61 -11.09 -21.78
C LEU A 76 -3.33 -11.78 -22.22
N THR A 77 -2.33 -11.00 -22.55
CA THR A 77 -0.95 -11.48 -22.83
C THR A 77 0.04 -10.59 -22.09
N ALA A 78 1.23 -11.08 -21.79
CA ALA A 78 2.30 -10.31 -21.20
C ALA A 78 3.59 -10.38 -22.01
N THR A 79 4.40 -9.31 -21.98
CA THR A 79 5.66 -9.26 -22.71
C THR A 79 6.69 -8.38 -22.01
N THR A 80 7.97 -8.67 -22.27
CA THR A 80 9.09 -7.78 -21.91
C THR A 80 9.48 -6.86 -23.07
N ASP A 81 8.90 -7.06 -24.25
CA ASP A 81 9.17 -6.26 -25.45
C ASP A 81 8.21 -5.05 -25.51
N PHE A 82 8.73 -3.88 -25.21
CA PHE A 82 8.00 -2.61 -25.28
C PHE A 82 7.67 -2.16 -26.71
N GLY A 83 8.25 -2.82 -27.73
CA GLY A 83 7.90 -2.57 -29.14
C GLY A 83 6.42 -2.78 -29.46
N PHE A 84 5.72 -3.64 -28.70
CA PHE A 84 4.27 -3.86 -28.83
C PHE A 84 3.40 -2.66 -28.37
N ILE A 85 3.99 -1.61 -27.77
CA ILE A 85 3.26 -0.36 -27.46
C ILE A 85 2.71 0.30 -28.72
N ARG A 86 3.36 0.08 -29.87
CA ARG A 86 2.85 0.59 -31.18
C ARG A 86 1.47 0.07 -31.57
N ASP A 87 1.04 -1.06 -30.96
CA ASP A 87 -0.24 -1.70 -31.27
C ASP A 87 -1.32 -1.35 -30.24
N VAL A 88 -1.00 -0.50 -29.24
CA VAL A 88 -1.85 -0.20 -28.09
C VAL A 88 -2.47 1.19 -28.22
N ASP A 89 -3.77 1.31 -27.98
CA ASP A 89 -4.48 2.59 -28.02
C ASP A 89 -4.53 3.27 -26.63
N PHE A 90 -4.45 2.50 -25.56
CA PHE A 90 -4.48 2.95 -24.18
C PHE A 90 -3.33 2.32 -23.39
N VAL A 91 -2.55 3.13 -22.67
CA VAL A 91 -1.47 2.63 -21.80
C VAL A 91 -1.62 3.19 -20.39
N ALA A 92 -1.66 2.30 -19.38
CA ALA A 92 -1.58 2.66 -17.97
C ALA A 92 -0.17 2.37 -17.43
N ILE A 93 0.43 3.33 -16.72
CA ILE A 93 1.74 3.19 -16.05
C ILE A 93 1.49 2.87 -14.58
N CYS A 94 1.78 1.64 -14.16
CA CYS A 94 1.53 1.08 -12.83
C CYS A 94 2.82 0.55 -12.17
N VAL A 95 3.92 1.28 -12.31
CA VAL A 95 5.23 0.89 -11.79
C VAL A 95 5.43 1.37 -10.35
N PRO A 96 6.34 0.74 -9.58
CA PRO A 96 6.66 1.19 -8.23
C PRO A 96 7.22 2.60 -8.18
N THR A 97 6.95 3.29 -7.08
CA THR A 97 7.48 4.63 -6.77
C THR A 97 7.98 4.63 -5.32
N PRO A 98 9.13 4.01 -5.03
CA PRO A 98 9.69 3.96 -3.68
C PRO A 98 10.27 5.32 -3.26
N LEU A 99 10.67 5.42 -1.99
CA LEU A 99 11.57 6.47 -1.52
C LEU A 99 13.03 6.01 -1.63
N ASP A 100 13.93 6.94 -1.91
CA ASP A 100 15.36 6.70 -1.82
C ASP A 100 15.86 6.65 -0.37
N ALA A 101 17.18 6.45 -0.17
CA ALA A 101 17.80 6.40 1.15
C ALA A 101 17.68 7.72 1.95
N HIS A 102 17.33 8.83 1.29
CA HIS A 102 17.12 10.14 1.89
C HIS A 102 15.64 10.49 2.04
N GLN A 103 14.75 9.51 1.89
CA GLN A 103 13.29 9.66 1.95
C GLN A 103 12.75 10.64 0.89
N GLN A 104 13.40 10.68 -0.29
CA GLN A 104 12.96 11.46 -1.44
C GLN A 104 12.28 10.54 -2.46
N PRO A 105 11.30 11.06 -3.24
CA PRO A 105 10.63 10.27 -4.28
C PRO A 105 11.62 9.72 -5.33
N ASP A 106 11.67 8.40 -5.48
CA ASP A 106 12.36 7.77 -6.61
C ASP A 106 11.36 7.50 -7.73
N ILE A 107 11.33 8.40 -8.70
CA ILE A 107 10.44 8.33 -9.87
C ILE A 107 11.14 7.73 -11.10
N SER A 108 12.32 7.14 -10.95
CA SER A 108 13.12 6.58 -12.05
C SER A 108 12.36 5.51 -12.86
N TYR A 109 11.54 4.70 -12.21
CA TYR A 109 10.71 3.68 -12.89
C TYR A 109 9.62 4.33 -13.75
N VAL A 110 9.00 5.41 -13.26
CA VAL A 110 7.99 6.16 -14.01
C VAL A 110 8.63 6.84 -15.23
N GLU A 111 9.78 7.49 -15.02
CA GLU A 111 10.55 8.14 -16.08
C GLU A 111 11.00 7.14 -17.15
N SER A 112 11.55 5.99 -16.74
CA SER A 112 11.97 4.94 -17.66
C SER A 112 10.80 4.38 -18.46
N SER A 113 9.65 4.15 -17.82
CA SER A 113 8.44 3.69 -18.50
C SER A 113 7.92 4.71 -19.52
N ALA A 114 7.90 6.00 -19.13
CA ALA A 114 7.49 7.07 -20.04
C ALA A 114 8.43 7.17 -21.26
N ARG A 115 9.75 7.02 -21.09
CA ARG A 115 10.73 6.98 -22.19
C ARG A 115 10.48 5.79 -23.12
N SER A 116 10.27 4.59 -22.57
CA SER A 116 9.94 3.41 -23.37
C SER A 116 8.64 3.58 -24.15
N ILE A 117 7.64 4.23 -23.58
CA ILE A 117 6.39 4.56 -24.28
C ILE A 117 6.66 5.58 -25.40
N ALA A 118 7.44 6.63 -25.14
CA ALA A 118 7.72 7.68 -26.11
C ALA A 118 8.37 7.16 -27.40
N GLU A 119 9.19 6.08 -27.32
CA GLU A 119 9.81 5.44 -28.49
C GLU A 119 8.80 4.86 -29.48
N TYR A 120 7.61 4.47 -29.01
CA TYR A 120 6.58 3.80 -29.82
C TYR A 120 5.24 4.54 -29.80
N LEU A 121 5.22 5.77 -29.23
CA LEU A 121 4.04 6.61 -29.15
C LEU A 121 3.54 6.94 -30.57
N HIS A 122 2.23 6.84 -30.78
CA HIS A 122 1.61 7.13 -32.06
C HIS A 122 0.36 8.02 -31.90
N PRO A 123 -0.09 8.72 -32.96
CA PRO A 123 -1.31 9.50 -32.90
C PRO A 123 -2.53 8.68 -32.49
N GLY A 124 -3.35 9.24 -31.61
CA GLY A 124 -4.56 8.62 -31.10
C GLY A 124 -4.35 7.76 -29.85
N MET A 125 -3.14 7.70 -29.27
CA MET A 125 -2.90 6.97 -28.02
C MET A 125 -3.37 7.74 -26.80
N MET A 126 -3.86 7.03 -25.78
CA MET A 126 -4.11 7.54 -24.42
C MET A 126 -3.04 7.00 -23.50
N VAL A 127 -2.35 7.86 -22.76
CA VAL A 127 -1.37 7.48 -21.73
C VAL A 127 -1.88 7.96 -20.37
N VAL A 128 -1.91 7.08 -19.39
CA VAL A 128 -2.39 7.39 -18.04
C VAL A 128 -1.36 6.95 -17.01
N LEU A 129 -0.93 7.87 -16.17
CA LEU A 129 -0.13 7.53 -14.99
C LEU A 129 -1.06 7.09 -13.87
N GLU A 130 -0.85 5.88 -13.33
CA GLU A 130 -1.57 5.35 -12.16
C GLU A 130 -0.68 5.20 -10.93
N SER A 131 0.64 5.18 -11.14
CA SER A 131 1.62 5.13 -10.04
C SER A 131 1.44 6.35 -9.13
N THR A 132 1.48 6.13 -7.81
CA THR A 132 1.43 7.22 -6.84
C THR A 132 2.65 8.12 -6.98
N THR A 133 2.44 9.43 -6.99
CA THR A 133 3.49 10.41 -7.17
C THR A 133 3.07 11.78 -6.59
N TYR A 134 3.97 12.78 -6.61
CA TYR A 134 3.67 14.14 -6.18
C TYR A 134 2.82 14.91 -7.22
N PRO A 135 2.01 15.88 -6.78
CA PRO A 135 1.22 16.71 -7.69
C PRO A 135 2.10 17.46 -8.69
N GLY A 136 1.73 17.39 -9.96
CA GLY A 136 2.46 17.98 -11.08
C GLY A 136 3.28 16.98 -11.90
N THR A 137 3.52 15.76 -11.44
CA THR A 137 4.36 14.77 -12.14
C THR A 137 3.88 14.49 -13.57
N THR A 138 2.59 14.35 -13.78
CA THR A 138 2.04 14.07 -15.12
C THR A 138 2.36 15.19 -16.11
N GLU A 139 2.25 16.44 -15.70
CA GLU A 139 2.46 17.60 -16.57
C GLU A 139 3.93 18.00 -16.66
N GLU A 140 4.65 18.01 -15.53
CA GLU A 140 6.03 18.50 -15.44
C GLU A 140 7.07 17.49 -15.92
N LEU A 141 6.82 16.19 -15.73
CA LEU A 141 7.75 15.12 -16.07
C LEU A 141 7.28 14.28 -17.27
N ILE A 142 6.07 13.69 -17.20
CA ILE A 142 5.63 12.70 -18.19
C ILE A 142 5.36 13.36 -19.53
N LYS A 143 4.65 14.48 -19.56
CA LYS A 143 4.33 15.20 -20.80
C LYS A 143 5.59 15.55 -21.61
N PRO A 144 6.62 16.21 -21.08
CA PRO A 144 7.83 16.51 -21.85
C PRO A 144 8.55 15.28 -22.40
N ILE A 145 8.56 14.16 -21.63
CA ILE A 145 9.16 12.91 -22.09
C ILE A 145 8.38 12.36 -23.27
N LEU A 146 7.05 12.31 -23.21
CA LEU A 146 6.23 11.80 -24.31
C LEU A 146 6.31 12.72 -25.55
N GLU A 147 6.34 14.03 -25.36
CA GLU A 147 6.48 15.01 -26.45
C GLU A 147 7.87 14.97 -27.11
N SER A 148 8.87 14.34 -26.49
CA SER A 148 10.17 14.11 -27.15
C SER A 148 10.07 13.16 -28.37
N SER A 149 8.96 12.42 -28.51
CA SER A 149 8.60 11.68 -29.74
C SER A 149 8.33 12.55 -30.95
N GLY A 150 8.13 13.85 -30.75
CA GLY A 150 7.70 14.81 -31.77
C GLY A 150 6.19 15.00 -31.86
N LEU A 151 5.40 14.21 -31.12
CA LEU A 151 3.96 14.34 -31.01
C LEU A 151 3.59 15.35 -29.92
N LYS A 152 2.39 15.96 -30.03
CA LYS A 152 1.92 16.96 -29.07
C LYS A 152 0.74 16.45 -28.25
N CYS A 153 0.85 16.60 -26.94
CA CYS A 153 -0.22 16.28 -26.01
C CYS A 153 -1.45 17.16 -26.24
N GLY A 154 -2.62 16.54 -26.29
CA GLY A 154 -3.91 17.19 -26.58
C GLY A 154 -4.24 17.32 -28.08
N GLU A 155 -3.24 17.28 -28.96
CA GLU A 155 -3.41 17.30 -30.41
C GLU A 155 -3.28 15.91 -31.03
N ASP A 156 -2.15 15.21 -30.73
CA ASP A 156 -1.80 13.91 -31.32
C ASP A 156 -2.07 12.74 -30.36
N PHE A 157 -1.96 12.94 -29.04
CA PHE A 157 -2.25 11.94 -28.04
C PHE A 157 -2.87 12.57 -26.80
N TYR A 158 -3.51 11.74 -25.94
CA TYR A 158 -4.08 12.19 -24.68
C TYR A 158 -3.24 11.69 -23.50
N LEU A 159 -3.12 12.53 -22.47
CA LEU A 159 -2.39 12.23 -21.24
C LEU A 159 -3.25 12.56 -20.03
N GLY A 160 -3.20 11.69 -19.01
CA GLY A 160 -3.91 11.91 -17.77
C GLY A 160 -3.30 11.15 -16.59
N PHE A 161 -3.92 11.35 -15.45
CA PHE A 161 -3.60 10.67 -14.19
C PHE A 161 -4.86 10.03 -13.60
N SER A 162 -4.72 8.84 -13.05
CA SER A 162 -5.80 8.17 -12.34
C SER A 162 -5.25 7.35 -11.20
N PRO A 163 -5.35 7.80 -9.94
CA PRO A 163 -4.76 7.10 -8.80
C PRO A 163 -5.41 5.74 -8.56
N GLU A 164 -4.60 4.74 -8.15
CA GLU A 164 -5.14 3.53 -7.56
C GLU A 164 -5.52 3.77 -6.10
N ARG A 165 -6.74 3.38 -5.72
CA ARG A 165 -7.35 3.64 -4.41
C ARG A 165 -7.76 2.37 -3.66
N VAL A 166 -7.44 1.20 -4.19
CA VAL A 166 -7.77 -0.09 -3.58
C VAL A 166 -6.94 -0.31 -2.31
N ASP A 167 -7.57 -0.89 -1.31
CA ASP A 167 -6.94 -1.36 -0.08
C ASP A 167 -6.72 -2.88 -0.20
N PRO A 168 -5.46 -3.35 -0.37
CA PRO A 168 -5.17 -4.78 -0.53
C PRO A 168 -5.80 -5.63 0.58
N GLY A 169 -6.41 -6.76 0.18
CA GLY A 169 -7.12 -7.64 1.10
C GLY A 169 -8.49 -7.14 1.54
N ASN A 170 -9.01 -6.03 1.01
CA ASN A 170 -10.37 -5.57 1.28
C ASN A 170 -11.38 -6.53 0.64
N LEU A 171 -12.33 -7.03 1.44
CA LEU A 171 -13.32 -8.02 0.97
C LEU A 171 -14.48 -7.39 0.18
N ILE A 172 -14.73 -6.10 0.37
CA ILE A 172 -15.88 -5.37 -0.20
C ILE A 172 -15.46 -4.54 -1.41
N TYR A 173 -14.44 -3.70 -1.24
CA TYR A 173 -13.95 -2.77 -2.26
C TYR A 173 -12.71 -3.33 -2.95
N LYS A 174 -12.85 -3.65 -4.22
CA LYS A 174 -11.79 -4.17 -5.10
C LYS A 174 -11.59 -3.23 -6.29
N THR A 175 -10.62 -3.47 -7.14
CA THR A 175 -10.35 -2.66 -8.35
C THR A 175 -11.63 -2.38 -9.15
N LYS A 176 -12.48 -3.38 -9.30
CA LYS A 176 -13.71 -3.29 -10.09
C LYS A 176 -14.74 -2.28 -9.57
N ASN A 177 -14.94 -2.18 -8.26
CA ASN A 177 -16.05 -1.43 -7.65
C ASN A 177 -15.63 -0.26 -6.76
N THR A 178 -14.34 0.01 -6.65
CA THR A 178 -13.82 1.21 -5.97
C THR A 178 -14.02 2.42 -6.89
N PRO A 179 -14.64 3.53 -6.41
CA PRO A 179 -14.75 4.74 -7.21
C PRO A 179 -13.39 5.25 -7.68
N LYS A 180 -13.29 5.61 -8.96
CA LYS A 180 -12.04 6.07 -9.58
C LYS A 180 -12.04 7.59 -9.75
N VAL A 181 -10.88 8.22 -9.67
CA VAL A 181 -10.68 9.63 -9.99
C VAL A 181 -9.85 9.72 -11.27
N VAL A 182 -10.22 10.57 -12.21
CA VAL A 182 -9.51 10.78 -13.45
C VAL A 182 -9.27 12.27 -13.67
N GLY A 183 -8.03 12.66 -13.91
CA GLY A 183 -7.64 14.00 -14.34
C GLY A 183 -6.92 13.92 -15.68
N GLY A 184 -7.51 14.44 -16.75
CA GLY A 184 -6.89 14.55 -18.07
C GLY A 184 -6.24 15.92 -18.29
N LEU A 185 -5.20 15.98 -19.14
CA LEU A 185 -4.67 17.23 -19.65
C LEU A 185 -5.58 17.79 -20.76
N GLY A 186 -6.53 18.62 -20.33
CA GLY A 186 -7.61 19.17 -21.16
C GLY A 186 -8.90 18.35 -21.09
N GLU A 187 -9.99 18.96 -21.54
CA GLU A 187 -11.35 18.41 -21.41
C GLU A 187 -11.51 17.11 -22.21
N ASP A 188 -11.02 17.09 -23.45
CA ASP A 188 -11.10 15.91 -24.32
C ASP A 188 -10.34 14.71 -23.74
N ALA A 189 -9.15 14.94 -23.16
CA ALA A 189 -8.39 13.90 -22.48
C ALA A 189 -9.16 13.36 -21.25
N SER A 190 -9.71 14.26 -20.43
CA SER A 190 -10.54 13.89 -19.29
C SER A 190 -11.73 13.04 -19.68
N GLU A 191 -12.43 13.42 -20.76
CA GLU A 191 -13.62 12.71 -21.23
C GLU A 191 -13.27 11.30 -21.74
N VAL A 192 -12.29 11.19 -22.65
CA VAL A 192 -11.94 9.90 -23.28
C VAL A 192 -11.34 8.94 -22.27
N ILE A 193 -10.44 9.42 -21.40
CA ILE A 193 -9.84 8.58 -20.35
C ILE A 193 -10.91 8.12 -19.35
N SER A 194 -11.81 9.01 -18.93
CA SER A 194 -12.93 8.63 -18.06
C SER A 194 -13.83 7.57 -18.70
N ALA A 195 -14.18 7.75 -19.97
CA ALA A 195 -14.99 6.78 -20.72
C ALA A 195 -14.32 5.39 -20.76
N MET A 196 -12.98 5.34 -20.88
CA MET A 196 -12.25 4.08 -20.83
C MET A 196 -12.38 3.38 -19.46
N TYR A 197 -12.29 4.12 -18.34
CA TYR A 197 -12.49 3.55 -17.01
C TYR A 197 -13.94 3.18 -16.74
N GLU A 198 -14.91 4.01 -17.16
CA GLU A 198 -16.35 3.73 -17.06
C GLU A 198 -16.74 2.44 -17.81
N ALA A 199 -16.05 2.15 -18.94
CA ALA A 199 -16.29 0.93 -19.71
C ALA A 199 -15.69 -0.35 -19.06
N VAL A 200 -14.79 -0.20 -18.07
CA VAL A 200 -14.09 -1.29 -17.38
C VAL A 200 -14.63 -1.50 -15.97
N LEU A 201 -14.86 -0.40 -15.23
CA LEU A 201 -15.14 -0.42 -13.80
C LEU A 201 -16.65 -0.28 -13.53
N GLN A 202 -17.07 -0.79 -12.38
CA GLN A 202 -18.44 -0.62 -11.87
C GLN A 202 -18.56 0.53 -10.88
N GLY A 203 -17.42 0.98 -10.33
CA GLY A 203 -17.36 2.15 -9.47
C GLY A 203 -17.58 3.44 -10.26
N GLU A 204 -18.10 4.46 -9.60
CA GLU A 204 -18.25 5.80 -10.18
C GLU A 204 -16.88 6.35 -10.59
N VAL A 205 -16.82 7.06 -11.73
CA VAL A 205 -15.61 7.76 -12.18
C VAL A 205 -15.82 9.26 -11.98
N PHE A 206 -15.05 9.83 -11.05
CA PHE A 206 -15.04 11.27 -10.79
C PHE A 206 -14.03 11.95 -11.71
N ARG A 207 -14.49 12.92 -12.49
CA ARG A 207 -13.62 13.73 -13.38
C ARG A 207 -13.06 14.92 -12.61
N ALA A 208 -11.77 14.88 -12.31
CA ALA A 208 -11.05 16.01 -11.74
C ALA A 208 -10.71 17.04 -12.84
N SER A 209 -10.57 18.31 -12.47
CA SER A 209 -10.28 19.40 -13.39
C SER A 209 -8.89 19.35 -14.04
N SER A 210 -7.95 18.58 -13.45
CA SER A 210 -6.59 18.40 -13.98
C SER A 210 -5.94 17.15 -13.40
N PRO A 211 -4.84 16.65 -14.01
CA PRO A 211 -4.02 15.60 -13.41
C PRO A 211 -3.51 15.97 -12.02
N ALA A 212 -3.05 17.20 -11.80
CA ALA A 212 -2.53 17.68 -10.51
C ALA A 212 -3.59 17.58 -9.39
N VAL A 213 -4.86 17.85 -9.68
CA VAL A 213 -5.96 17.65 -8.72
C VAL A 213 -6.16 16.18 -8.39
N ALA A 214 -6.11 15.30 -9.38
CA ALA A 214 -6.24 13.86 -9.17
C ALA A 214 -5.03 13.27 -8.41
N GLU A 215 -3.81 13.73 -8.70
CA GLU A 215 -2.57 13.40 -7.96
C GLU A 215 -2.69 13.84 -6.50
N MET A 216 -3.09 15.09 -6.27
CA MET A 216 -3.26 15.65 -4.91
C MET A 216 -4.35 14.91 -4.13
N THR A 217 -5.41 14.42 -4.77
CA THR A 217 -6.49 13.67 -4.12
C THR A 217 -5.92 12.43 -3.44
N LYS A 218 -5.10 11.63 -4.13
CA LYS A 218 -4.46 10.43 -3.56
C LYS A 218 -3.57 10.77 -2.37
N ILE A 219 -2.74 11.80 -2.53
CA ILE A 219 -1.83 12.25 -1.47
C ILE A 219 -2.62 12.76 -0.26
N LEU A 220 -3.69 13.52 -0.46
CA LEU A 220 -4.55 13.99 0.63
C LEU A 220 -5.17 12.84 1.41
N GLU A 221 -5.72 11.82 0.74
CA GLU A 221 -6.33 10.66 1.40
C GLU A 221 -5.35 9.94 2.33
N ASN A 222 -4.12 9.69 1.87
CA ASN A 222 -3.12 8.99 2.66
C ASN A 222 -2.48 9.87 3.73
N THR A 223 -2.27 11.16 3.43
CA THR A 223 -1.81 12.15 4.42
C THR A 223 -2.82 12.34 5.55
N TYR A 224 -4.11 12.41 5.23
CA TYR A 224 -5.19 12.45 6.23
C TYR A 224 -5.11 11.27 7.18
N ARG A 225 -4.93 10.07 6.65
CA ARG A 225 -4.77 8.85 7.48
C ARG A 225 -3.50 8.91 8.33
N ASN A 226 -2.37 9.31 7.75
CA ASN A 226 -1.09 9.43 8.45
C ASN A 226 -1.18 10.39 9.64
N ILE A 227 -1.72 11.60 9.42
CA ILE A 227 -1.84 12.63 10.47
C ILE A 227 -2.77 12.17 11.60
N ASN A 228 -3.91 11.58 11.27
CA ASN A 228 -4.85 11.11 12.29
C ASN A 228 -4.29 9.94 13.10
N ILE A 229 -3.55 9.03 12.47
CA ILE A 229 -2.87 7.94 13.20
C ILE A 229 -1.74 8.54 14.07
N GLY A 230 -0.97 9.53 13.57
CA GLY A 230 0.04 10.24 14.36
C GLY A 230 -0.54 10.91 15.59
N LEU A 231 -1.68 11.60 15.45
CA LEU A 231 -2.41 12.16 16.58
C LEU A 231 -2.79 11.10 17.62
N ILE A 232 -3.32 9.96 17.18
CA ILE A 232 -3.72 8.88 18.09
C ILE A 232 -2.51 8.21 18.75
N ASN A 233 -1.41 8.05 18.04
CA ASN A 233 -0.15 7.53 18.60
C ASN A 233 0.44 8.50 19.63
N GLU A 234 0.42 9.80 19.39
CA GLU A 234 0.81 10.81 20.39
C GLU A 234 -0.07 10.74 21.64
N LEU A 235 -1.39 10.61 21.45
CA LEU A 235 -2.33 10.46 22.56
C LEU A 235 -2.14 9.14 23.31
N ALA A 236 -1.69 8.05 22.64
CA ALA A 236 -1.37 6.80 23.33
C ALA A 236 -0.23 7.00 24.34
N ILE A 237 0.82 7.72 23.93
CA ILE A 237 1.94 8.06 24.80
C ILE A 237 1.46 8.95 25.98
N LEU A 238 0.65 9.96 25.71
CA LEU A 238 0.13 10.87 26.73
C LEU A 238 -0.81 10.15 27.71
N CYS A 239 -1.79 9.40 27.18
CA CYS A 239 -2.78 8.69 28.00
C CYS A 239 -2.10 7.64 28.91
N HIS A 240 -1.08 6.94 28.41
CA HIS A 240 -0.29 6.04 29.25
C HIS A 240 0.32 6.77 30.46
N LYS A 241 0.94 7.95 30.25
CA LYS A 241 1.50 8.77 31.35
C LYS A 241 0.43 9.28 32.33
N MET A 242 -0.80 9.48 31.85
CA MET A 242 -1.94 9.94 32.66
C MET A 242 -2.68 8.78 33.36
N GLY A 243 -2.36 7.51 33.05
CA GLY A 243 -3.10 6.34 33.53
C GLY A 243 -4.50 6.21 32.94
N ILE A 244 -4.71 6.70 31.70
CA ILE A 244 -5.98 6.65 30.97
C ILE A 244 -5.86 5.57 29.87
N ASP A 245 -6.90 4.73 29.74
CA ASP A 245 -7.02 3.78 28.63
C ASP A 245 -7.48 4.50 27.35
N LEU A 246 -6.57 4.70 26.40
CA LEU A 246 -6.89 5.37 25.14
C LEU A 246 -7.88 4.56 24.29
N TRP A 247 -7.85 3.23 24.35
CA TRP A 247 -8.78 2.41 23.57
C TRP A 247 -10.21 2.63 24.01
N GLU A 248 -10.46 2.74 25.34
CA GLU A 248 -11.76 3.09 25.90
C GLU A 248 -12.19 4.51 25.46
N VAL A 249 -11.27 5.47 25.49
CA VAL A 249 -11.52 6.84 25.01
C VAL A 249 -11.95 6.86 23.54
N ILE A 250 -11.29 6.10 22.67
CA ILE A 250 -11.64 6.02 21.24
C ILE A 250 -13.03 5.39 21.07
N GLU A 251 -13.33 4.29 21.76
CA GLU A 251 -14.65 3.65 21.66
C GLU A 251 -15.76 4.56 22.20
N ALA A 252 -15.50 5.32 23.25
CA ALA A 252 -16.44 6.34 23.76
C ALA A 252 -16.64 7.47 22.73
N ALA A 253 -15.56 8.01 22.15
CA ALA A 253 -15.63 9.08 21.16
C ALA A 253 -16.37 8.65 19.88
N LYS A 254 -16.21 7.38 19.47
CA LYS A 254 -16.86 6.76 18.31
C LYS A 254 -18.39 6.72 18.42
N THR A 255 -18.95 6.81 19.63
CA THR A 255 -20.40 6.88 19.82
C THR A 255 -21.00 8.16 19.25
N LYS A 256 -20.18 9.20 19.03
CA LYS A 256 -20.62 10.44 18.39
C LYS A 256 -20.86 10.20 16.90
N PRO A 257 -22.08 10.43 16.37
CA PRO A 257 -22.43 10.05 15.00
C PRO A 257 -21.87 11.00 13.92
N PHE A 258 -21.18 12.08 14.28
CA PHE A 258 -20.61 13.07 13.36
C PHE A 258 -19.34 13.70 13.91
N GLY A 259 -18.47 14.19 13.02
CA GLY A 259 -17.29 14.98 13.37
C GLY A 259 -16.17 14.18 14.07
N PHE A 260 -16.24 12.85 14.09
CA PHE A 260 -15.20 11.96 14.59
C PHE A 260 -15.12 10.69 13.73
N THR A 261 -13.95 10.44 13.15
CA THR A 261 -13.62 9.19 12.49
C THR A 261 -12.59 8.46 13.35
N PRO A 262 -12.86 7.25 13.84
CA PRO A 262 -11.95 6.55 14.73
C PRO A 262 -10.69 6.10 13.98
N PHE A 263 -9.53 6.43 14.54
CA PHE A 263 -8.24 5.83 14.24
C PHE A 263 -7.72 5.17 15.50
N TYR A 264 -6.83 4.19 15.33
CA TYR A 264 -6.33 3.40 16.45
C TYR A 264 -4.81 3.48 16.53
N PRO A 265 -4.23 3.40 17.75
CA PRO A 265 -2.79 3.41 17.92
C PRO A 265 -2.16 2.10 17.42
N GLY A 266 -0.86 2.11 17.26
CA GLY A 266 -0.11 0.94 16.88
C GLY A 266 1.40 1.13 16.98
N PRO A 267 2.18 0.08 16.70
CA PRO A 267 3.64 0.12 16.80
C PRO A 267 4.31 0.88 15.66
N GLY A 268 3.58 1.72 14.95
CA GLY A 268 3.99 2.48 13.78
C GLY A 268 3.07 2.25 12.60
N LEU A 269 3.42 2.82 11.45
CA LEU A 269 2.71 2.67 10.19
C LEU A 269 3.34 1.58 9.34
N GLY A 270 2.49 0.82 8.64
CA GLY A 270 2.91 -0.19 7.68
C GLY A 270 2.21 -0.04 6.34
N GLY A 271 2.66 -0.83 5.36
CA GLY A 271 2.20 -0.78 3.98
C GLY A 271 2.88 0.30 3.15
N HIS A 272 2.61 0.30 1.83
CA HIS A 272 3.35 1.13 0.88
C HIS A 272 2.88 2.58 0.80
N CYS A 273 1.63 2.88 1.12
CA CYS A 273 1.05 4.19 0.82
C CYS A 273 1.11 5.15 2.01
N ILE A 274 0.55 4.75 3.17
CA ILE A 274 0.37 5.67 4.30
C ILE A 274 1.70 6.20 4.85
N PRO A 275 2.77 5.39 4.99
CA PRO A 275 4.07 5.91 5.44
C PRO A 275 4.84 6.68 4.36
N LEU A 276 4.58 6.45 3.06
CA LEU A 276 5.41 7.01 1.98
C LEU A 276 4.82 8.26 1.32
N ASP A 277 3.52 8.27 1.03
CA ASP A 277 2.88 9.34 0.27
C ASP A 277 3.03 10.75 0.90
N PRO A 278 2.98 10.93 2.24
CA PRO A 278 3.22 12.24 2.84
C PRO A 278 4.61 12.80 2.56
N TYR A 279 5.64 11.95 2.37
CA TYR A 279 6.99 12.41 2.00
C TYR A 279 7.01 13.03 0.61
N TYR A 280 6.21 12.49 -0.34
CA TYR A 280 6.06 13.09 -1.67
C TYR A 280 5.59 14.55 -1.59
N LEU A 281 4.58 14.80 -0.75
CA LEU A 281 4.04 16.15 -0.60
C LEU A 281 5.00 17.07 0.14
N SER A 282 5.65 16.59 1.21
CA SER A 282 6.66 17.34 1.95
C SER A 282 7.85 17.71 1.07
N TRP A 283 8.28 16.80 0.18
CA TRP A 283 9.36 17.05 -0.77
C TRP A 283 8.93 18.10 -1.81
N LYS A 284 7.76 17.95 -2.44
CA LYS A 284 7.24 18.87 -3.46
C LYS A 284 6.98 20.27 -2.90
N ALA A 285 6.48 20.37 -1.68
CA ALA A 285 6.18 21.65 -1.02
C ALA A 285 7.40 22.60 -0.93
N ARG A 286 8.62 22.04 -0.87
CA ARG A 286 9.87 22.82 -0.79
C ARG A 286 10.10 23.68 -2.04
N GLU A 287 9.63 23.23 -3.23
CA GLU A 287 9.70 24.02 -4.47
C GLU A 287 8.89 25.31 -4.35
N TYR A 288 7.85 25.31 -3.52
CA TYR A 288 7.00 26.48 -3.25
C TYR A 288 7.43 27.26 -2.00
N GLY A 289 8.60 26.95 -1.42
CA GLY A 289 9.06 27.56 -0.18
C GLY A 289 8.16 27.24 1.02
N PHE A 290 7.40 26.16 0.98
CA PHE A 290 6.44 25.79 2.01
C PHE A 290 6.96 24.63 2.87
N HIS A 291 6.75 24.74 4.18
CA HIS A 291 7.10 23.73 5.17
C HIS A 291 5.82 23.04 5.70
N THR A 292 5.72 21.74 5.53
CA THR A 292 4.52 20.96 5.89
C THR A 292 4.58 20.48 7.34
N SER A 293 4.52 21.40 8.29
CA SER A 293 4.76 21.15 9.74
C SER A 293 3.93 20.02 10.31
N MET A 294 2.61 19.97 10.02
CA MET A 294 1.71 18.92 10.54
C MET A 294 2.08 17.53 9.98
N ILE A 295 2.41 17.47 8.69
CA ILE A 295 2.78 16.24 8.02
C ILE A 295 4.09 15.71 8.62
N GLU A 296 5.12 16.55 8.68
CA GLU A 296 6.44 16.17 9.19
C GLU A 296 6.39 15.77 10.66
N SER A 297 5.60 16.50 11.49
CA SER A 297 5.40 16.12 12.88
C SER A 297 4.70 14.77 13.03
N SER A 298 3.66 14.50 12.22
CA SER A 298 2.97 13.21 12.29
C SER A 298 3.84 12.05 11.82
N MET A 299 4.65 12.24 10.78
CA MET A 299 5.60 11.23 10.32
C MET A 299 6.62 10.91 11.43
N MET A 300 7.21 11.93 12.07
CA MET A 300 8.15 11.75 13.17
C MET A 300 7.54 10.98 14.34
N ILE A 301 6.29 11.27 14.72
CA ILE A 301 5.58 10.56 15.78
C ILE A 301 5.37 9.11 15.41
N ASN A 302 4.85 8.85 14.21
CA ASN A 302 4.60 7.48 13.73
C ASN A 302 5.88 6.65 13.62
N ASP A 303 6.98 7.25 13.15
CA ASP A 303 8.27 6.59 12.98
C ASP A 303 8.94 6.25 14.33
N ARG A 304 8.62 7.00 15.40
CA ARG A 304 9.11 6.74 16.76
C ARG A 304 8.35 5.61 17.49
N MET A 305 7.17 5.23 17.03
CA MET A 305 6.35 4.26 17.75
C MET A 305 7.01 2.89 17.98
N PRO A 306 7.82 2.33 17.05
CA PRO A 306 8.55 1.10 17.31
C PRO A 306 9.48 1.19 18.54
N GLU A 307 10.23 2.30 18.65
CA GLU A 307 11.12 2.56 19.81
C GLU A 307 10.30 2.69 21.09
N TYR A 308 9.20 3.44 21.06
CA TYR A 308 8.30 3.58 22.22
C TYR A 308 7.71 2.22 22.65
N CYS A 309 7.34 1.35 21.73
CA CYS A 309 6.91 0.00 22.07
C CYS A 309 8.01 -0.80 22.81
N VAL A 310 9.26 -0.66 22.36
CA VAL A 310 10.40 -1.32 23.00
C VAL A 310 10.68 -0.74 24.40
N GLU A 311 10.59 0.58 24.58
CA GLU A 311 10.63 1.21 25.90
C GLU A 311 9.57 0.60 26.85
N ARG A 312 8.32 0.49 26.39
CA ARG A 312 7.21 -0.11 27.15
C ARG A 312 7.47 -1.58 27.52
N ILE A 313 8.00 -2.37 26.58
CA ILE A 313 8.37 -3.77 26.84
C ILE A 313 9.45 -3.85 27.92
N GLY A 314 10.45 -2.98 27.84
CA GLY A 314 11.50 -2.88 28.87
C GLY A 314 10.94 -2.54 30.25
N ASP A 315 10.03 -1.57 30.34
CA ASP A 315 9.38 -1.17 31.59
C ASP A 315 8.55 -2.31 32.17
N MET A 316 7.81 -3.07 31.35
CA MET A 316 7.06 -4.25 31.78
C MET A 316 7.96 -5.34 32.34
N LEU A 317 9.06 -5.66 31.63
CA LEU A 317 10.03 -6.66 32.09
C LEU A 317 10.68 -6.25 33.41
N ASN A 318 11.06 -4.99 33.52
CA ASN A 318 11.69 -4.45 34.72
C ASN A 318 10.72 -4.43 35.93
N SER A 319 9.52 -3.90 35.76
CA SER A 319 8.56 -3.73 36.85
C SER A 319 7.95 -5.04 37.31
N ARG A 320 7.66 -5.98 36.40
CA ARG A 320 7.01 -7.27 36.74
C ARG A 320 7.97 -8.37 37.14
N PHE A 321 9.18 -8.40 36.54
CA PHE A 321 10.10 -9.53 36.65
C PHE A 321 11.52 -9.15 37.11
N ALA A 322 11.78 -7.86 37.37
CA ALA A 322 13.12 -7.34 37.68
C ALA A 322 14.15 -7.78 36.61
N LYS A 323 13.74 -7.76 35.34
CA LYS A 323 14.52 -8.26 34.20
C LYS A 323 14.77 -7.15 33.19
N ALA A 324 16.02 -7.06 32.70
CA ALA A 324 16.36 -6.13 31.60
C ALA A 324 15.95 -6.73 30.25
N LEU A 325 15.84 -5.87 29.23
CA LEU A 325 15.67 -6.29 27.83
C LEU A 325 16.83 -7.15 27.34
N ASN A 326 18.05 -6.80 27.72
CA ASN A 326 19.24 -7.58 27.37
C ASN A 326 19.13 -9.01 27.91
N GLY A 327 19.12 -9.98 26.99
CA GLY A 327 18.94 -11.39 27.29
C GLY A 327 17.50 -11.84 27.55
N ALA A 328 16.52 -10.94 27.47
CA ALA A 328 15.11 -11.30 27.56
C ALA A 328 14.65 -12.07 26.31
N LYS A 329 13.85 -13.11 26.49
CA LYS A 329 13.22 -13.86 25.41
C LYS A 329 11.88 -13.20 25.05
N VAL A 330 11.80 -12.63 23.87
CA VAL A 330 10.61 -11.93 23.37
C VAL A 330 10.04 -12.69 22.19
N LEU A 331 8.77 -13.07 22.28
CA LEU A 331 8.02 -13.64 21.16
C LEU A 331 7.12 -12.58 20.55
N VAL A 332 7.31 -12.27 19.25
CA VAL A 332 6.49 -11.32 18.50
C VAL A 332 5.41 -12.09 17.75
N LEU A 333 4.14 -11.73 17.96
CA LEU A 333 2.98 -12.30 17.26
C LEU A 333 2.52 -11.35 16.14
N GLY A 334 2.75 -11.81 14.90
CA GLY A 334 2.40 -11.10 13.67
C GLY A 334 3.52 -10.20 13.15
N VAL A 335 4.00 -10.49 11.93
CA VAL A 335 4.98 -9.67 11.20
C VAL A 335 4.39 -9.08 9.93
N ALA A 336 3.17 -9.46 9.54
CA ALA A 336 2.42 -8.78 8.49
C ALA A 336 2.11 -7.33 8.88
N TYR A 337 2.08 -6.41 7.91
CA TYR A 337 1.72 -5.02 8.20
C TYR A 337 0.23 -4.83 8.51
N LYS A 338 -0.61 -5.76 8.10
CA LYS A 338 -2.07 -5.77 8.31
C LYS A 338 -2.53 -7.18 8.69
N GLN A 339 -3.67 -7.28 9.41
CA GLN A 339 -4.24 -8.57 9.80
C GLN A 339 -4.65 -9.41 8.58
N ASP A 340 -4.45 -10.71 8.68
CA ASP A 340 -4.95 -11.74 7.76
C ASP A 340 -4.45 -11.61 6.31
N ILE A 341 -3.24 -11.06 6.13
CA ILE A 341 -2.54 -11.01 4.85
C ILE A 341 -1.12 -11.56 4.97
N ASP A 342 -0.53 -11.92 3.85
CA ASP A 342 0.83 -12.45 3.71
C ASP A 342 1.88 -11.40 3.28
N ASP A 343 1.62 -10.12 3.58
CA ASP A 343 2.50 -9.01 3.20
C ASP A 343 3.19 -8.38 4.42
N TYR A 344 4.50 -8.49 4.46
CA TYR A 344 5.36 -7.94 5.53
C TYR A 344 6.11 -6.67 5.13
N ARG A 345 5.94 -6.20 3.89
CA ARG A 345 6.67 -5.03 3.39
C ARG A 345 6.31 -3.79 4.20
N GLU A 346 7.35 -3.03 4.58
CA GLU A 346 7.22 -1.84 5.45
C GLU A 346 6.42 -2.11 6.75
N SER A 347 6.47 -3.35 7.27
CA SER A 347 5.78 -3.68 8.52
C SER A 347 6.49 -3.05 9.72
N PRO A 348 5.76 -2.31 10.58
CA PRO A 348 6.32 -1.76 11.81
C PRO A 348 6.76 -2.86 12.81
N ALA A 349 6.20 -4.07 12.70
CA ALA A 349 6.61 -5.21 13.50
C ALA A 349 8.10 -5.56 13.29
N ILE A 350 8.58 -5.46 12.05
CA ILE A 350 10.00 -5.71 11.73
C ILE A 350 10.89 -4.65 12.38
N ARG A 351 10.47 -3.39 12.42
CA ARG A 351 11.18 -2.32 13.12
C ARG A 351 11.21 -2.58 14.64
N VAL A 352 10.11 -3.02 15.23
CA VAL A 352 10.07 -3.43 16.67
C VAL A 352 11.05 -4.58 16.92
N ILE A 353 11.11 -5.59 16.05
CA ILE A 353 12.07 -6.70 16.16
C ILE A 353 13.51 -6.20 16.09
N GLU A 354 13.81 -5.26 15.19
CA GLU A 354 15.15 -4.67 15.07
C GLU A 354 15.55 -3.90 16.33
N GLU A 355 14.66 -3.06 16.85
CA GLU A 355 14.94 -2.28 18.06
C GLU A 355 15.11 -3.20 19.28
N LEU A 356 14.26 -4.25 19.44
CA LEU A 356 14.44 -5.26 20.50
C LEU A 356 15.81 -5.96 20.41
N LYS A 357 16.25 -6.32 19.20
CA LYS A 357 17.57 -6.94 18.99
C LYS A 357 18.73 -5.98 19.29
N LYS A 358 18.60 -4.68 18.98
CA LYS A 358 19.60 -3.67 19.36
C LYS A 358 19.77 -3.56 20.88
N GLU A 359 18.66 -3.68 21.62
CA GLU A 359 18.67 -3.71 23.10
C GLU A 359 19.12 -5.06 23.68
N GLY A 360 19.52 -6.01 22.83
CA GLY A 360 20.08 -7.31 23.24
C GLY A 360 19.03 -8.37 23.59
N ALA A 361 17.77 -8.18 23.22
CA ALA A 361 16.74 -9.20 23.40
C ALA A 361 16.94 -10.39 22.44
N ILE A 362 16.54 -11.58 22.89
CA ILE A 362 16.48 -12.81 22.08
C ILE A 362 15.06 -12.88 21.51
N VAL A 363 14.93 -12.53 20.22
CA VAL A 363 13.63 -12.36 19.58
C VAL A 363 13.33 -13.51 18.64
N SER A 364 12.18 -14.16 18.82
CA SER A 364 11.52 -15.03 17.83
C SER A 364 10.18 -14.43 17.41
N TYR A 365 9.60 -14.94 16.33
CA TYR A 365 8.27 -14.51 15.91
C TYR A 365 7.42 -15.69 15.44
N TYR A 366 6.11 -15.53 15.55
CA TYR A 366 5.10 -16.38 14.93
C TYR A 366 4.12 -15.54 14.14
N ASP A 367 3.85 -15.96 12.91
CA ASP A 367 2.83 -15.35 12.05
C ASP A 367 2.16 -16.46 11.25
N PRO A 368 0.81 -16.59 11.27
CA PRO A 368 0.11 -17.67 10.60
C PRO A 368 0.16 -17.58 9.06
N PHE A 369 0.52 -16.41 8.50
CA PHE A 369 0.57 -16.14 7.06
C PHE A 369 2.00 -15.99 6.53
N ILE A 370 2.98 -15.70 7.42
CA ILE A 370 4.37 -15.40 7.03
C ILE A 370 5.33 -16.31 7.82
N SER A 371 5.66 -17.45 7.22
CA SER A 371 6.62 -18.40 7.80
C SER A 371 8.05 -17.85 7.78
N ARG A 372 8.38 -16.99 6.80
CA ARG A 372 9.68 -16.33 6.69
C ARG A 372 9.56 -14.97 6.02
N TYR A 373 10.43 -14.04 6.38
CA TYR A 373 10.54 -12.75 5.71
C TYR A 373 12.00 -12.43 5.37
N ARG A 374 12.20 -11.58 4.35
CA ARG A 374 13.52 -11.09 3.97
C ARG A 374 13.66 -9.63 4.38
N HIS A 375 14.74 -9.31 5.10
CA HIS A 375 15.03 -7.93 5.49
C HIS A 375 16.53 -7.66 5.45
N LYS A 376 16.96 -6.53 4.88
CA LYS A 376 18.37 -6.15 4.72
C LYS A 376 19.26 -7.26 4.13
N GLY A 377 18.70 -8.00 3.17
CA GLY A 377 19.41 -9.08 2.46
C GLY A 377 19.42 -10.44 3.16
N ALA A 378 19.01 -10.54 4.42
CA ALA A 378 18.94 -11.78 5.19
C ALA A 378 17.51 -12.34 5.24
N TRP A 379 17.39 -13.68 5.34
CA TRP A 379 16.14 -14.36 5.62
C TRP A 379 16.00 -14.59 7.12
N TYR A 380 14.78 -14.43 7.62
CA TYR A 380 14.39 -14.68 9.00
C TYR A 380 13.24 -15.67 8.99
N GLU A 381 13.43 -16.78 9.71
CA GLU A 381 12.44 -17.85 9.82
C GLU A 381 11.59 -17.63 11.09
N GLY A 382 10.28 -17.83 10.97
CA GLY A 382 9.34 -17.80 12.08
C GLY A 382 9.16 -19.17 12.72
N GLU A 383 8.51 -19.20 13.86
CA GLU A 383 8.09 -20.43 14.53
C GLU A 383 6.98 -21.11 13.71
N GLU A 384 7.05 -22.41 13.51
CA GLU A 384 6.06 -23.15 12.72
C GLU A 384 4.68 -23.20 13.39
N LYS A 385 4.66 -23.23 14.73
CA LYS A 385 3.43 -23.36 15.52
C LYS A 385 3.50 -22.57 16.81
N LEU A 386 2.38 -21.99 17.18
CA LEU A 386 2.19 -21.35 18.46
C LEU A 386 1.87 -22.42 19.51
N THR A 387 2.86 -22.84 20.30
CA THR A 387 2.71 -23.88 21.34
C THR A 387 2.74 -23.30 22.74
N ALA A 388 2.21 -24.04 23.71
CA ALA A 388 2.28 -23.64 25.11
C ALA A 388 3.73 -23.47 25.60
N GLU A 389 4.63 -24.40 25.21
CA GLU A 389 6.06 -24.34 25.60
C GLU A 389 6.75 -23.08 25.06
N LEU A 390 6.43 -22.67 23.81
CA LEU A 390 6.96 -21.45 23.20
C LEU A 390 6.52 -20.22 24.00
N LEU A 391 5.23 -20.13 24.34
CA LEU A 391 4.66 -19.04 25.14
C LEU A 391 5.24 -19.00 26.56
N GLU A 392 5.29 -20.15 27.26
CA GLU A 392 5.78 -20.27 28.62
C GLU A 392 7.30 -20.03 28.72
N SER A 393 8.08 -20.39 27.70
CA SER A 393 9.53 -20.14 27.64
C SER A 393 9.88 -18.69 27.36
N SER A 394 8.95 -17.90 26.81
CA SER A 394 9.11 -16.47 26.54
C SER A 394 8.94 -15.65 27.81
N ASP A 395 9.71 -14.59 27.96
CA ASP A 395 9.58 -13.68 29.11
C ASP A 395 8.41 -12.70 28.90
N ILE A 396 8.18 -12.32 27.63
CA ILE A 396 7.07 -11.50 27.22
C ILE A 396 6.65 -11.85 25.78
N VAL A 397 5.36 -11.76 25.53
CA VAL A 397 4.75 -11.87 24.19
C VAL A 397 4.32 -10.50 23.72
N VAL A 398 4.59 -10.13 22.48
CA VAL A 398 4.23 -8.83 21.89
C VAL A 398 3.32 -9.04 20.70
N VAL A 399 2.08 -8.56 20.77
CA VAL A 399 1.15 -8.62 19.64
C VAL A 399 1.33 -7.39 18.78
N THR A 400 1.91 -7.56 17.60
CA THR A 400 2.15 -6.47 16.63
C THR A 400 1.17 -6.47 15.48
N THR A 401 0.56 -7.63 15.16
CA THR A 401 -0.51 -7.77 14.18
C THR A 401 -1.63 -8.65 14.72
N ALA A 402 -2.87 -8.16 14.64
CA ALA A 402 -4.05 -8.80 15.22
C ALA A 402 -4.70 -9.81 14.26
N HIS A 403 -4.00 -10.93 13.95
CA HIS A 403 -4.55 -11.96 13.08
C HIS A 403 -5.77 -12.65 13.73
N THR A 404 -6.83 -12.83 12.97
CA THR A 404 -8.09 -13.44 13.46
C THR A 404 -7.96 -14.94 13.71
N THR A 405 -6.98 -15.59 13.12
CA THR A 405 -6.71 -17.03 13.27
C THR A 405 -5.94 -17.39 14.55
N VAL A 406 -5.45 -16.38 15.31
CA VAL A 406 -4.72 -16.60 16.56
C VAL A 406 -5.70 -16.75 17.72
N ASP A 407 -5.55 -17.82 18.51
CA ASP A 407 -6.30 -18.02 19.76
C ASP A 407 -5.69 -17.17 20.88
N TYR A 408 -6.26 -16.00 21.12
CA TYR A 408 -5.78 -15.06 22.13
C TYR A 408 -6.07 -15.48 23.58
N ASP A 409 -7.08 -16.34 23.84
CA ASP A 409 -7.28 -16.95 25.15
C ASP A 409 -6.16 -17.94 25.48
N PHE A 410 -5.74 -18.71 24.47
CA PHE A 410 -4.58 -19.59 24.59
C PHE A 410 -3.28 -18.80 24.85
N VAL A 411 -3.06 -17.70 24.11
CA VAL A 411 -1.91 -16.81 24.32
C VAL A 411 -1.91 -16.25 25.74
N GLN A 412 -3.03 -15.71 26.22
CA GLN A 412 -3.15 -15.16 27.58
C GLN A 412 -2.83 -16.22 28.65
N LYS A 413 -3.39 -17.42 28.47
CA LYS A 413 -3.27 -18.50 29.45
C LYS A 413 -1.83 -18.99 29.66
N HIS A 414 -1.05 -19.05 28.57
CA HIS A 414 0.31 -19.63 28.57
C HIS A 414 1.42 -18.58 28.57
N SER A 415 1.12 -17.30 28.49
CA SER A 415 2.12 -16.23 28.53
C SER A 415 2.34 -15.70 29.95
N LYS A 416 3.58 -15.37 30.30
CA LYS A 416 3.91 -14.68 31.56
C LYS A 416 3.41 -13.23 31.55
N ALA A 417 3.64 -12.53 30.45
CA ALA A 417 3.16 -11.19 30.19
C ALA A 417 2.91 -11.02 28.69
N VAL A 418 1.95 -10.16 28.34
CA VAL A 418 1.63 -9.81 26.96
C VAL A 418 1.56 -8.29 26.83
N PHE A 419 2.27 -7.74 25.86
CA PHE A 419 2.10 -6.38 25.40
C PHE A 419 1.32 -6.37 24.09
N ASP A 420 0.07 -5.91 24.14
CA ASP A 420 -0.84 -5.92 23.00
C ASP A 420 -0.92 -4.54 22.34
N THR A 421 -0.19 -4.35 21.25
CA THR A 421 -0.15 -3.05 20.55
C THR A 421 -1.38 -2.80 19.65
N LYS A 422 -2.27 -3.79 19.54
CA LYS A 422 -3.44 -3.74 18.63
C LYS A 422 -4.78 -3.91 19.31
N ASN A 423 -4.77 -4.08 20.65
CA ASN A 423 -5.94 -4.46 21.42
C ASN A 423 -6.67 -5.70 20.84
N ALA A 424 -5.87 -6.62 20.28
CA ALA A 424 -6.35 -7.87 19.71
C ALA A 424 -7.02 -8.74 20.78
N MET A 425 -6.56 -8.61 22.02
CA MET A 425 -7.01 -9.38 23.18
C MET A 425 -8.18 -8.73 23.93
N LYS A 426 -8.89 -7.76 23.33
CA LYS A 426 -9.99 -7.05 24.00
C LYS A 426 -11.15 -7.95 24.48
N ALA A 427 -11.36 -9.10 23.79
CA ALA A 427 -12.39 -10.07 24.15
C ALA A 427 -11.95 -11.10 25.21
N VAL A 428 -10.67 -11.14 25.56
CA VAL A 428 -10.12 -12.07 26.56
C VAL A 428 -10.62 -11.64 27.96
N ALA A 429 -11.27 -12.57 28.65
CA ALA A 429 -11.90 -12.27 29.92
C ALA A 429 -10.89 -12.00 31.06
N LYS A 430 -9.78 -12.75 31.07
CA LYS A 430 -8.72 -12.61 32.07
C LYS A 430 -7.58 -11.78 31.50
N ARG A 431 -7.29 -10.61 32.08
CA ARG A 431 -6.36 -9.62 31.52
C ARG A 431 -5.23 -9.21 32.48
N ASP A 432 -5.01 -9.95 33.57
CA ASP A 432 -4.04 -9.62 34.61
C ASP A 432 -2.57 -9.59 34.14
N ASN A 433 -2.25 -10.33 33.08
CA ASN A 433 -0.92 -10.35 32.47
C ASN A 433 -0.85 -9.58 31.14
N ILE A 434 -1.91 -8.85 30.74
CA ILE A 434 -1.97 -8.08 29.49
C ILE A 434 -1.83 -6.59 29.78
N GLU A 435 -0.94 -5.93 29.05
CA GLU A 435 -0.91 -4.48 28.90
C GLU A 435 -1.18 -4.10 27.45
N VAL A 436 -1.92 -3.01 27.25
CA VAL A 436 -2.19 -2.46 25.91
C VAL A 436 -1.37 -1.20 25.66
N LEU A 437 -1.13 -0.90 24.38
CA LEU A 437 -0.47 0.33 23.94
C LEU A 437 -1.35 1.53 24.19
#